data_09e7b0d937d1f00df8c182d87a5e4954
#
_entry.id   09e7b0d937d1f00df8c182d87a5e4954
#
_cell.length_a   1.000
_cell.length_b   1.000
_cell.length_c   1.000
_cell.angle_alpha   90.00
_cell.angle_beta   90.00
_cell.angle_gamma   90.00
#
_symmetry.space_group_name_H-M   'P 1'
#
loop_
_entity.id
_entity.type
_entity.pdbx_description
1 polymer ?
#
loop_
_entity_poly.entity_id
_entity_poly.type
_entity_poly.pdbx_seq_one_letter_code
_entity_poly.pdbx_strand_id
1 'polypeptide(L)'
;YQTQKLPLFFGYTNTNDNGKIGPVFTHYLRLTSEVDSEGFPNSDHLYEFENIFKTFCYRKKITYNRILRSAINFTTHQPDDTKTYIHCDHDFPHKQFLMYLNNFDGGSTFFYDNNEKVIYKSTPMKYNVIMSDGELHSQGYCAPQQYRVALVVTYV
;
A
#
# COMPACT_ATOMS: atom_id res chain seq x y z
N TYR A 1 -24.09 -10.53 16.45
CA TYR A 1 -22.97 -10.33 15.50
C TYR A 1 -21.97 -9.42 16.17
N GLN A 2 -20.84 -9.97 16.64
CA GLN A 2 -19.69 -9.16 17.02
C GLN A 2 -19.10 -8.62 15.71
N THR A 3 -19.22 -7.32 15.46
CA THR A 3 -18.47 -6.65 14.41
C THR A 3 -17.00 -6.72 14.78
N GLN A 4 -16.23 -7.58 14.12
CA GLN A 4 -14.77 -7.58 14.27
C GLN A 4 -14.28 -6.21 13.81
N LYS A 5 -13.73 -5.44 14.74
CA LYS A 5 -13.17 -4.12 14.45
C LYS A 5 -11.75 -4.34 13.93
N LEU A 6 -11.46 -3.78 12.76
CA LEU A 6 -10.10 -3.73 12.25
C LEU A 6 -9.32 -2.67 13.05
N PRO A 7 -8.35 -3.02 13.90
CA PRO A 7 -7.57 -2.03 14.63
C PRO A 7 -6.65 -1.28 13.65
N LEU A 8 -6.81 0.03 13.59
CA LEU A 8 -5.93 0.89 12.81
C LEU A 8 -4.88 1.51 13.72
N PHE A 9 -3.63 1.32 13.40
CA PHE A 9 -2.52 1.95 14.09
C PHE A 9 -2.14 3.25 13.37
N PHE A 10 -2.13 4.34 14.11
CA PHE A 10 -1.65 5.62 13.62
C PHE A 10 -0.12 5.54 13.51
N GLY A 11 0.40 5.67 12.30
CA GLY A 11 1.83 5.76 12.02
C GLY A 11 2.14 7.07 11.32
N TYR A 12 3.15 7.77 11.79
CA TYR A 12 3.86 8.71 10.93
C TYR A 12 4.77 7.83 10.06
N THR A 13 4.56 7.80 8.75
CA THR A 13 5.52 7.13 7.89
C THR A 13 6.84 7.87 7.96
N ASN A 14 7.79 7.30 8.67
CA ASN A 14 9.17 7.74 8.68
C ASN A 14 9.83 7.41 7.34
N THR A 15 9.56 8.18 6.34
CA THR A 15 10.43 8.27 5.17
C THR A 15 11.13 9.62 5.27
N ASN A 16 12.30 9.57 5.84
CA ASN A 16 13.37 10.56 5.95
C ASN A 16 13.15 11.98 5.41
N ASP A 17 13.49 12.92 6.31
CA ASP A 17 14.26 14.13 6.01
C ASP A 17 13.55 15.40 5.58
N ASN A 18 12.33 15.71 5.96
CA ASN A 18 11.97 17.15 6.03
C ASN A 18 10.68 17.44 6.82
N GLY A 19 10.28 16.56 7.71
CA GLY A 19 9.26 16.88 8.73
C GLY A 19 7.82 17.06 8.25
N LYS A 20 7.52 16.80 6.98
CA LYS A 20 6.15 16.86 6.45
C LYS A 20 5.60 15.45 6.27
N ILE A 21 4.94 14.96 7.27
CA ILE A 21 4.37 13.61 7.31
C ILE A 21 2.87 13.74 7.33
N GLY A 22 2.23 13.27 6.27
CA GLY A 22 0.78 13.11 6.27
C GLY A 22 0.38 11.91 7.14
N PRO A 23 -0.71 12.00 7.90
CA PRO A 23 -1.18 10.90 8.74
C PRO A 23 -1.61 9.72 7.88
N VAL A 24 -0.99 8.58 8.10
CA VAL A 24 -1.41 7.29 7.54
C VAL A 24 -1.81 6.40 8.70
N PHE A 25 -3.02 5.85 8.62
CA PHE A 25 -3.44 4.79 9.52
C PHE A 25 -3.18 3.47 8.82
N THR A 26 -2.44 2.59 9.48
CA THR A 26 -2.07 1.29 8.89
C THR A 26 -2.52 0.15 9.79
N HIS A 27 -3.12 -0.86 9.19
CA HIS A 27 -3.30 -2.16 9.82
C HIS A 27 -2.36 -3.15 9.15
N TYR A 28 -1.30 -3.52 9.86
CA TYR A 28 -0.37 -4.52 9.39
C TYR A 28 -0.97 -5.92 9.54
N LEU A 29 -1.17 -6.59 8.42
CA LEU A 29 -1.60 -7.99 8.35
C LEU A 29 -0.39 -8.91 8.55
N ARG A 30 0.72 -8.56 7.89
CA ARG A 30 2.02 -9.23 7.96
C ARG A 30 3.11 -8.17 8.10
N LEU A 31 3.97 -8.33 9.09
CA LEU A 31 5.15 -7.47 9.29
C LEU A 31 6.29 -7.98 8.41
N THR A 32 7.06 -7.05 7.87
CA THR A 32 8.31 -7.37 7.17
C THR A 32 9.32 -7.96 8.15
N SER A 33 10.02 -9.00 7.72
CA SER A 33 11.24 -9.47 8.36
C SER A 33 12.45 -9.16 7.49
N GLU A 34 13.53 -9.87 7.67
CA GLU A 34 14.73 -9.75 6.84
C GLU A 34 14.47 -10.17 5.39
N VAL A 35 15.36 -9.76 4.49
CA VAL A 35 15.27 -9.95 3.03
C VAL A 35 15.00 -11.39 2.60
N ASP A 36 15.54 -12.35 3.33
CA ASP A 36 15.51 -13.77 2.99
C ASP A 36 14.40 -14.57 3.67
N SER A 37 13.52 -13.93 4.41
CA SER A 37 12.45 -14.60 5.14
C SER A 37 11.07 -14.08 4.78
N GLU A 38 10.07 -14.93 4.91
CA GLU A 38 8.67 -14.52 4.85
C GLU A 38 8.36 -13.61 6.05
N GLY A 39 7.57 -12.57 5.82
CA GLY A 39 7.14 -11.67 6.90
C GLY A 39 6.30 -12.40 7.97
N PHE A 40 6.25 -11.87 9.17
CA PHE A 40 5.54 -12.47 10.30
C PHE A 40 4.04 -12.16 10.27
N PRO A 41 3.15 -13.16 10.47
CA PRO A 41 1.73 -12.93 10.71
C PRO A 41 1.51 -11.97 11.89
N ASN A 42 0.66 -10.95 11.72
CA ASN A 42 0.41 -9.91 12.73
C ASN A 42 -1.07 -9.63 12.98
N SER A 43 -1.97 -10.28 12.25
CA SER A 43 -3.40 -10.01 12.34
C SER A 43 -4.23 -11.27 12.11
N ASP A 44 -5.34 -11.39 12.83
CA ASP A 44 -6.34 -12.45 12.60
C ASP A 44 -7.01 -12.34 11.23
N HIS A 45 -6.96 -11.16 10.60
CA HIS A 45 -7.46 -10.91 9.25
C HIS A 45 -6.47 -11.25 8.12
N LEU A 46 -5.27 -11.73 8.46
CA LEU A 46 -4.21 -12.02 7.49
C LEU A 46 -4.70 -12.87 6.31
N TYR A 47 -5.32 -14.01 6.61
CA TYR A 47 -5.73 -14.97 5.58
C TYR A 47 -6.82 -14.40 4.67
N GLU A 48 -7.75 -13.64 5.23
CA GLU A 48 -8.85 -13.03 4.49
C GLU A 48 -8.31 -12.09 3.40
N PHE A 49 -7.42 -11.18 3.76
CA PHE A 49 -6.89 -10.18 2.84
C PHE A 49 -5.79 -10.72 1.93
N GLU A 50 -4.88 -11.57 2.42
CA GLU A 50 -3.87 -12.17 1.55
C GLU A 50 -4.48 -13.12 0.52
N ASN A 51 -5.62 -13.75 0.78
CA ASN A 51 -6.32 -14.56 -0.20
C ASN A 51 -6.80 -13.74 -1.41
N ILE A 52 -7.04 -12.45 -1.27
CA ILE A 52 -7.32 -11.55 -2.39
C ILE A 52 -6.13 -11.54 -3.35
N PHE A 53 -4.92 -11.26 -2.83
CA PHE A 53 -3.68 -11.28 -3.60
C PHE A 53 -3.40 -12.66 -4.20
N LYS A 54 -3.47 -13.72 -3.41
CA LYS A 54 -3.22 -15.11 -3.84
C LYS A 54 -4.18 -15.53 -4.97
N THR A 55 -5.47 -15.21 -4.83
CA THR A 55 -6.49 -15.48 -5.86
C THR A 55 -6.22 -14.69 -7.13
N PHE A 56 -5.82 -13.42 -7.00
CA PHE A 56 -5.45 -12.60 -8.14
C PHE A 56 -4.24 -13.20 -8.88
N CYS A 57 -3.17 -13.53 -8.16
CA CYS A 57 -1.98 -14.17 -8.74
C CYS A 57 -2.32 -15.47 -9.44
N TYR A 58 -3.11 -16.34 -8.80
CA TYR A 58 -3.56 -17.59 -9.41
C TYR A 58 -4.31 -17.36 -10.73
N ARG A 59 -5.27 -16.46 -10.75
CA ARG A 59 -6.08 -16.14 -11.96
C ARG A 59 -5.26 -15.51 -13.08
N LYS A 60 -4.25 -14.71 -12.72
CA LYS A 60 -3.37 -14.02 -13.69
C LYS A 60 -2.13 -14.82 -14.04
N LYS A 61 -1.96 -16.03 -13.48
CA LYS A 61 -0.78 -16.89 -13.66
C LYS A 61 0.53 -16.20 -13.26
N ILE A 62 0.46 -15.40 -12.21
CA ILE A 62 1.63 -14.71 -11.62
C ILE A 62 2.21 -15.65 -10.56
N THR A 63 3.48 -15.94 -10.70
CA THR A 63 4.25 -16.70 -9.69
C THR A 63 4.94 -15.76 -8.73
N TYR A 64 5.04 -16.16 -7.48
CA TYR A 64 5.80 -15.48 -6.44
C TYR A 64 6.37 -16.52 -5.47
N ASN A 65 7.46 -16.18 -4.82
CA ASN A 65 8.11 -17.10 -3.87
C ASN A 65 7.54 -16.93 -2.46
N ARG A 66 7.43 -15.68 -2.00
CA ARG A 66 6.96 -15.36 -0.64
C ARG A 66 6.38 -13.96 -0.55
N ILE A 67 5.53 -13.75 0.45
CA ILE A 67 5.00 -12.44 0.82
C ILE A 67 5.93 -11.84 1.88
N LEU A 68 6.42 -10.63 1.63
CA LEU A 68 7.31 -9.90 2.53
C LEU A 68 6.52 -9.13 3.57
N ARG A 69 5.54 -8.36 3.13
CA ARG A 69 4.67 -7.53 3.97
C ARG A 69 3.27 -7.46 3.36
N SER A 70 2.27 -7.38 4.21
CA SER A 70 0.92 -7.00 3.79
C SER A 70 0.27 -6.05 4.78
N ALA A 71 -0.44 -5.05 4.27
CA ALA A 71 -1.06 -4.02 5.10
C ALA A 71 -2.31 -3.44 4.44
N ILE A 72 -3.24 -2.95 5.26
CA ILE A 72 -4.32 -2.08 4.84
C ILE A 72 -3.96 -0.67 5.27
N ASN A 73 -3.78 0.21 4.28
CA ASN A 73 -3.48 1.61 4.48
C ASN A 73 -4.75 2.45 4.33
N PHE A 74 -4.99 3.28 5.33
CA PHE A 74 -6.09 4.24 5.36
C PHE A 74 -5.49 5.65 5.40
N THR A 75 -5.84 6.50 4.44
CA THR A 75 -5.38 7.88 4.36
C THR A 75 -6.55 8.82 4.15
N THR A 76 -6.48 9.98 4.78
CA THR A 76 -7.48 11.04 4.70
C THR A 76 -6.99 12.21 3.83
N HIS A 77 -7.86 13.16 3.57
CA HIS A 77 -7.49 14.42 2.95
C HIS A 77 -6.44 15.18 3.78
N GLN A 78 -5.51 15.82 3.09
CA GLN A 78 -4.54 16.76 3.65
C GLN A 78 -4.64 18.08 2.87
N PRO A 79 -4.97 19.20 3.52
CA PRO A 79 -5.24 20.45 2.81
C PRO A 79 -4.00 21.06 2.15
N ASP A 80 -2.83 20.89 2.75
CA ASP A 80 -1.59 21.55 2.31
C ASP A 80 -0.69 20.69 1.43
N ASP A 81 -1.00 19.39 1.28
CA ASP A 81 -0.17 18.46 0.56
C ASP A 81 -0.94 17.77 -0.57
N THR A 82 -0.38 17.78 -1.75
CA THR A 82 -0.96 17.10 -2.91
C THR A 82 -0.56 15.63 -3.01
N LYS A 83 0.59 15.27 -2.44
CA LYS A 83 1.17 13.90 -2.47
C LYS A 83 2.05 13.63 -1.25
N THR A 84 2.21 12.35 -0.91
CA THR A 84 3.24 11.89 0.01
C THR A 84 4.62 11.97 -0.60
N TYR A 85 5.67 11.77 0.21
CA TYR A 85 7.04 11.66 -0.31
C TYR A 85 7.20 10.50 -1.28
N ILE A 86 8.14 10.66 -2.20
CA ILE A 86 8.59 9.60 -3.10
C ILE A 86 9.45 8.63 -2.28
N HIS A 87 9.13 7.35 -2.34
CA HIS A 87 9.84 6.29 -1.61
C HIS A 87 9.72 4.93 -2.31
N CYS A 88 10.55 3.99 -1.88
CA CYS A 88 10.36 2.55 -2.09
C CYS A 88 9.90 1.89 -0.79
N ASP A 89 9.19 0.78 -0.87
CA ASP A 89 8.75 0.01 0.30
C ASP A 89 9.89 -0.76 0.97
N HIS A 90 10.90 -1.16 0.21
CA HIS A 90 12.10 -1.86 0.67
C HIS A 90 13.33 -1.33 -0.08
N ASP A 91 14.50 -1.49 0.51
CA ASP A 91 15.80 -1.14 -0.06
C ASP A 91 16.43 -2.25 -0.93
N PHE A 92 15.68 -3.32 -1.18
CA PHE A 92 16.06 -4.46 -2.01
C PHE A 92 14.99 -4.75 -3.08
N PRO A 93 15.33 -5.49 -4.15
CA PRO A 93 14.39 -5.82 -5.22
C PRO A 93 13.16 -6.57 -4.69
N HIS A 94 12.00 -6.05 -4.99
CA HIS A 94 10.72 -6.61 -4.61
C HIS A 94 9.65 -6.24 -5.64
N LYS A 95 8.48 -6.83 -5.50
CA LYS A 95 7.29 -6.47 -6.26
C LYS A 95 6.20 -5.99 -5.33
N GLN A 96 5.29 -5.17 -5.85
CA GLN A 96 4.18 -4.64 -5.10
C GLN A 96 2.85 -4.95 -5.81
N PHE A 97 1.88 -5.36 -5.03
CA PHE A 97 0.47 -5.40 -5.38
C PHE A 97 -0.26 -4.36 -4.55
N LEU A 98 -1.01 -3.49 -5.20
CA LEU A 98 -1.88 -2.51 -4.55
C LEU A 98 -3.29 -2.66 -5.10
N MET A 99 -4.29 -2.75 -4.21
CA MET A 99 -5.70 -2.79 -4.57
C MET A 99 -6.47 -1.73 -3.79
N TYR A 100 -7.21 -0.88 -4.49
CA TYR A 100 -8.12 0.05 -3.84
C TYR A 100 -9.36 -0.67 -3.29
N LEU A 101 -9.69 -0.46 -2.01
CA LEU A 101 -10.80 -1.14 -1.35
C LEU A 101 -12.10 -0.33 -1.34
N ASN A 102 -12.03 0.96 -1.68
CA ASN A 102 -13.20 1.84 -1.78
C ASN A 102 -13.09 2.79 -2.97
N ASN A 103 -14.19 3.49 -3.28
CA ASN A 103 -14.19 4.60 -4.23
C ASN A 103 -13.86 5.91 -3.50
N PHE A 104 -13.10 6.76 -4.15
CA PHE A 104 -12.75 8.11 -3.68
C PHE A 104 -12.24 8.96 -4.87
N ASP A 105 -12.31 10.26 -4.74
CA ASP A 105 -11.79 11.21 -5.72
C ASP A 105 -10.39 11.68 -5.32
N GLY A 106 -9.52 11.92 -6.29
CA GLY A 106 -8.10 12.21 -6.04
C GLY A 106 -7.34 10.96 -5.62
N GLY A 107 -6.33 11.08 -4.76
CA GLY A 107 -5.65 9.96 -4.09
C GLY A 107 -4.96 8.93 -5.00
N SER A 108 -4.59 9.32 -6.22
CA SER A 108 -3.86 8.44 -7.16
C SER A 108 -2.52 7.99 -6.56
N THR A 109 -2.09 6.79 -6.94
CA THR A 109 -0.69 6.37 -6.75
C THR A 109 0.12 6.78 -7.96
N PHE A 110 1.26 7.38 -7.74
CA PHE A 110 2.20 7.83 -8.77
C PHE A 110 3.45 6.97 -8.70
N PHE A 111 3.94 6.56 -9.86
CA PHE A 111 5.20 5.84 -10.01
C PHE A 111 6.20 6.71 -10.77
N TYR A 112 7.47 6.57 -10.43
CA TYR A 112 8.52 7.46 -10.91
C TYR A 112 9.69 6.65 -11.47
N ASP A 113 10.40 7.25 -12.43
CA ASP A 113 11.72 6.77 -12.84
C ASP A 113 12.81 7.22 -11.84
N ASN A 114 14.05 6.81 -12.10
CA ASN A 114 15.19 7.17 -11.25
C ASN A 114 15.52 8.69 -11.23
N ASN A 115 14.92 9.49 -12.10
CA ASN A 115 15.02 10.94 -12.14
C ASN A 115 13.81 11.62 -11.49
N GLU A 116 13.00 10.88 -10.74
CA GLU A 116 11.75 11.34 -10.10
C GLU A 116 10.72 11.91 -11.07
N LYS A 117 10.78 11.52 -12.34
CA LYS A 117 9.76 11.86 -13.32
C LYS A 117 8.62 10.84 -13.24
N VAL A 118 7.38 11.33 -13.19
CA VAL A 118 6.19 10.47 -13.20
C VAL A 118 6.12 9.68 -14.50
N ILE A 119 6.17 8.35 -14.39
CA ILE A 119 6.02 7.40 -15.48
C ILE A 119 4.62 6.79 -15.54
N TYR A 120 3.92 6.75 -14.40
CA TYR A 120 2.56 6.24 -14.34
C TYR A 120 1.77 6.94 -13.22
N LYS A 121 0.49 7.19 -13.48
CA LYS A 121 -0.48 7.68 -12.52
C LYS A 121 -1.70 6.76 -12.54
N SER A 122 -2.04 6.20 -11.40
CA SER A 122 -3.20 5.32 -11.29
C SER A 122 -4.52 6.08 -11.36
N THR A 123 -5.57 5.38 -11.81
CA THR A 123 -6.95 5.85 -11.67
C THR A 123 -7.56 5.19 -10.44
N PRO A 124 -7.89 5.96 -9.39
CA PRO A 124 -8.55 5.43 -8.20
C PRO A 124 -9.95 4.92 -8.54
N MET A 125 -10.15 3.65 -8.33
CA MET A 125 -11.45 2.99 -8.49
C MET A 125 -11.46 1.75 -7.61
N LYS A 126 -12.54 1.50 -6.90
CA LYS A 126 -12.70 0.30 -6.07
C LYS A 126 -12.40 -0.97 -6.87
N TYR A 127 -11.57 -1.83 -6.28
CA TYR A 127 -11.08 -3.09 -6.85
C TYR A 127 -10.11 -2.95 -8.04
N ASN A 128 -9.73 -1.73 -8.40
CA ASN A 128 -8.62 -1.55 -9.34
C ASN A 128 -7.32 -2.04 -8.69
N VAL A 129 -6.56 -2.81 -9.46
CA VAL A 129 -5.28 -3.41 -9.04
C VAL A 129 -4.14 -2.79 -9.82
N ILE A 130 -3.08 -2.47 -9.12
CA ILE A 130 -1.82 -2.00 -9.66
C ILE A 130 -0.75 -3.01 -9.24
N MET A 131 0.06 -3.43 -10.20
CA MET A 131 1.25 -4.24 -9.98
C MET A 131 2.46 -3.41 -10.36
N SER A 132 3.51 -3.48 -9.57
CA SER A 132 4.77 -2.79 -9.82
C SER A 132 5.97 -3.65 -9.46
N ASP A 133 7.13 -3.34 -10.02
CA ASP A 133 8.40 -4.02 -9.73
C ASP A 133 9.20 -3.30 -8.62
N GLY A 134 8.49 -2.64 -7.67
CA GLY A 134 9.11 -1.95 -6.54
C GLY A 134 9.67 -0.57 -6.87
N GLU A 135 9.16 0.07 -7.92
CA GLU A 135 9.59 1.41 -8.33
C GLU A 135 9.33 2.45 -7.25
N LEU A 136 10.06 3.56 -7.34
CA LEU A 136 9.79 4.79 -6.60
C LEU A 136 8.33 5.20 -6.79
N HIS A 137 7.64 5.44 -5.69
CA HIS A 137 6.24 5.81 -5.73
C HIS A 137 5.84 6.80 -4.64
N SER A 138 4.71 7.46 -4.86
CA SER A 138 4.02 8.27 -3.86
C SER A 138 2.51 8.12 -4.02
N GLN A 139 1.76 8.54 -3.01
CA GLN A 139 0.31 8.62 -3.12
C GLN A 139 -0.18 10.05 -3.01
N GLY A 140 -1.19 10.39 -3.79
CA GLY A 140 -1.96 11.63 -3.62
C GLY A 140 -2.92 11.51 -2.46
N TYR A 141 -3.37 12.65 -1.94
CA TYR A 141 -4.44 12.71 -0.96
C TYR A 141 -5.80 12.76 -1.66
N CYS A 142 -6.80 12.15 -1.05
CA CYS A 142 -8.17 12.17 -1.54
C CYS A 142 -8.82 13.55 -1.35
N ALA A 143 -9.96 13.76 -2.01
CA ALA A 143 -10.76 14.96 -1.87
C ALA A 143 -11.22 15.17 -0.41
N PRO A 144 -11.58 16.41 -0.01
CA PRO A 144 -12.09 16.69 1.32
C PRO A 144 -13.26 15.78 1.70
N GLN A 145 -13.32 15.42 2.99
CA GLN A 145 -14.35 14.54 3.57
C GLN A 145 -14.37 13.11 3.02
N GLN A 146 -13.36 12.73 2.24
CA GLN A 146 -13.17 11.38 1.74
C GLN A 146 -11.97 10.70 2.39
N TYR A 147 -11.87 9.40 2.21
CA TYR A 147 -10.76 8.59 2.65
C TYR A 147 -10.40 7.56 1.58
N ARG A 148 -9.15 7.20 1.55
CA ARG A 148 -8.58 6.17 0.67
C ARG A 148 -8.22 4.96 1.51
N VAL A 149 -8.68 3.79 1.11
CA VAL A 149 -8.29 2.50 1.69
C VAL A 149 -7.66 1.65 0.61
N ALA A 150 -6.47 1.15 0.88
CA ALA A 150 -5.76 0.29 -0.05
C ALA A 150 -5.16 -0.92 0.68
N LEU A 151 -5.31 -2.10 0.09
CA LEU A 151 -4.54 -3.28 0.42
C LEU A 151 -3.21 -3.20 -0.34
N VAL A 152 -2.11 -3.29 0.39
CA VAL A 152 -0.75 -3.31 -0.17
C VAL A 152 -0.09 -4.63 0.24
N VAL A 153 0.47 -5.34 -0.74
CA VAL A 153 1.24 -6.57 -0.52
C VAL A 153 2.58 -6.42 -1.25
N THR A 154 3.68 -6.56 -0.53
CA THR A 154 5.00 -6.66 -1.13
C THR A 154 5.47 -8.12 -1.13
N TYR A 155 6.14 -8.55 -2.21
CA TYR A 155 6.48 -9.95 -2.43
C TYR A 155 7.71 -10.11 -3.35
N VAL A 156 8.28 -11.29 -3.37
CA VAL A 156 9.36 -11.71 -4.29
C VAL A 156 9.03 -13.02 -4.96
#